data_c71d4a27fbf3f03351b23512e5e4e993
#
_entry.id   c71d4a27fbf3f03351b23512e5e4e993
#
_cell.length_a   1.000
_cell.length_b   1.000
_cell.length_c   1.000
_cell.angle_alpha   90.00
_cell.angle_beta   90.00
_cell.angle_gamma   90.00
#
_symmetry.space_group_name_H-M   'P 1'
#
loop_
_entity.id
_entity.type
_entity.pdbx_description
1 polymer ?
#
loop_
_entity_poly.entity_id
_entity_poly.type
_entity_poly.pdbx_seq_one_letter_code
_entity_poly.pdbx_strand_id
1 'polypeptide(L)'
;MLASPTASLHAADKPEQAQAPEPAAEKRVITSHVLTTAKGAKLPYTATAGTLLLKDKQGKPGASLFYVAYTVAPKAGERRPVTFFYNGGPGSSSIWLHMASFAPVRVPVDVEAQGREGGGRMPRLASNPDSLLDTTDMVFLDAVGTGYSRALDPQGGKLYWGNDQDAAAFTQAIRRYVEINNRWLSPKYLFGESYGTTRSAMVSYKLIDSGMPVDGVILMSSILNFAQRAPGLDRMDINYLPSYAATAWYHGKVGRGTGLETHVARARQFAQGPYAAALAKGQDIGAQERESVIAQMASLTGLSSDYLRQADLHVSPDRFRKELLRDRGAVTGGFDTRFTGSEGDNAADTAQSDPADDAISGAIIANFSAYLAHDLGYAPDGDYVVNTPTLFPVWDWSHMPPGGPRQNAMANVAIDLGAAMRRAPQMRVLSLSGYYDLSTPFFATEFDLAHLYLPSALRSKLISRYYASGHMLYLDGETFNEVTRDVRAFISAKPN
;
A
#
# COMPACT_ATOMS: atom_id res chain seq x y z
N MET A 1 50.14 57.93 -46.16
CA MET A 1 49.32 58.32 -44.99
C MET A 1 48.50 57.12 -44.58
N LEU A 2 48.92 56.43 -43.57
CA LEU A 2 48.28 55.25 -43.04
C LEU A 2 47.52 55.66 -41.78
N ALA A 3 46.22 55.49 -41.77
CA ALA A 3 45.35 55.68 -40.58
C ALA A 3 45.21 54.40 -39.81
N SER A 4 45.58 54.40 -38.51
CA SER A 4 45.38 53.32 -37.59
C SER A 4 43.95 53.36 -37.01
N PRO A 5 43.27 52.21 -36.80
CA PRO A 5 41.99 52.16 -36.07
C PRO A 5 42.27 52.05 -34.59
N THR A 6 41.65 52.93 -33.80
CA THR A 6 41.55 52.87 -32.35
C THR A 6 40.59 51.75 -31.93
N ALA A 7 41.12 50.77 -31.21
CA ALA A 7 40.28 49.69 -30.57
C ALA A 7 39.64 50.21 -29.27
N SER A 8 38.33 50.24 -29.19
CA SER A 8 37.57 50.46 -27.97
C SER A 8 37.61 49.22 -27.08
N LEU A 9 38.20 49.33 -25.90
CA LEU A 9 38.13 48.34 -24.84
C LEU A 9 36.67 48.31 -24.28
N HIS A 10 35.96 47.24 -24.54
CA HIS A 10 34.72 46.92 -23.83
C HIS A 10 35.08 46.50 -22.41
N ALA A 11 34.48 47.17 -21.43
CA ALA A 11 34.53 46.76 -20.04
C ALA A 11 33.93 45.36 -19.89
N ALA A 12 34.69 44.45 -19.31
CA ALA A 12 34.21 43.11 -18.98
C ALA A 12 33.08 43.23 -17.93
N ASP A 13 31.90 42.74 -18.30
CA ASP A 13 30.77 42.55 -17.35
C ASP A 13 31.25 41.68 -16.19
N LYS A 14 31.02 42.18 -14.98
CA LYS A 14 31.22 41.38 -13.76
C LYS A 14 30.29 40.18 -13.82
N PRO A 15 30.75 38.96 -13.50
CA PRO A 15 29.86 37.81 -13.42
C PRO A 15 28.79 38.10 -12.35
N GLU A 16 27.54 38.03 -12.78
CA GLU A 16 26.38 38.07 -11.91
C GLU A 16 26.57 36.99 -10.84
N GLN A 17 26.69 37.39 -9.59
CA GLN A 17 26.80 36.47 -8.47
C GLN A 17 25.49 35.66 -8.45
N ALA A 18 25.57 34.38 -8.82
CA ALA A 18 24.48 33.45 -8.65
C ALA A 18 24.00 33.55 -7.19
N GLN A 19 22.80 34.06 -6.99
CA GLN A 19 22.16 34.09 -5.68
C GLN A 19 22.18 32.67 -5.09
N ALA A 20 22.71 32.56 -3.87
CA ALA A 20 22.64 31.30 -3.14
C ALA A 20 21.17 30.83 -3.13
N PRO A 21 20.91 29.55 -3.43
CA PRO A 21 19.54 29.04 -3.45
C PRO A 21 18.86 29.35 -2.12
N GLU A 22 17.65 29.90 -2.17
CA GLU A 22 16.86 30.16 -0.97
C GLU A 22 16.78 28.88 -0.11
N PRO A 23 16.92 29.00 1.22
CA PRO A 23 16.82 27.84 2.10
C PRO A 23 15.45 27.19 1.92
N ALA A 24 15.43 25.87 1.74
CA ALA A 24 14.20 25.11 1.59
C ALA A 24 13.26 25.39 2.77
N ALA A 25 12.04 25.83 2.48
CA ALA A 25 11.02 26.16 3.47
C ALA A 25 9.80 25.22 3.34
N GLU A 26 9.13 24.96 4.47
CA GLU A 26 7.84 24.25 4.46
C GLU A 26 6.78 25.14 3.79
N LYS A 27 6.10 24.59 2.78
CA LYS A 27 5.00 25.28 2.09
C LYS A 27 3.67 24.73 2.57
N ARG A 28 2.63 25.56 2.67
CA ARG A 28 1.27 25.13 3.01
C ARG A 28 0.26 26.00 2.29
N VAL A 29 -0.73 25.35 1.67
CA VAL A 29 -1.96 25.96 1.16
C VAL A 29 -3.10 25.39 1.97
N ILE A 30 -3.98 26.23 2.47
CA ILE A 30 -5.07 25.87 3.38
C ILE A 30 -6.38 26.33 2.76
N THR A 31 -7.33 25.39 2.60
CA THR A 31 -8.65 25.65 2.06
C THR A 31 -9.74 25.15 3.01
N SER A 32 -10.93 25.76 2.95
CA SER A 32 -12.06 25.40 3.81
C SER A 32 -13.17 24.77 2.98
N HIS A 33 -13.72 23.67 3.48
CA HIS A 33 -14.70 22.86 2.78
C HIS A 33 -15.80 22.37 3.74
N VAL A 34 -16.84 21.76 3.18
CA VAL A 34 -17.93 21.13 3.96
C VAL A 34 -18.23 19.75 3.36
N LEU A 35 -18.12 18.71 4.19
CA LEU A 35 -18.57 17.36 3.86
C LEU A 35 -20.00 17.15 4.33
N THR A 36 -20.85 16.56 3.49
CA THR A 36 -22.13 16.00 3.93
C THR A 36 -21.93 14.52 4.21
N THR A 37 -22.00 14.13 5.47
CA THR A 37 -21.83 12.73 5.89
C THR A 37 -22.99 11.86 5.43
N ALA A 38 -22.83 10.52 5.44
CA ALA A 38 -23.89 9.57 5.12
C ALA A 38 -25.17 9.74 5.99
N LYS A 39 -25.03 10.33 7.18
CA LYS A 39 -26.15 10.66 8.07
C LYS A 39 -26.78 12.04 7.79
N GLY A 40 -26.37 12.72 6.72
CA GLY A 40 -26.87 14.04 6.33
C GLY A 40 -26.29 15.22 7.13
N ALA A 41 -25.40 14.99 8.09
CA ALA A 41 -24.79 16.06 8.88
C ALA A 41 -23.76 16.83 8.05
N LYS A 42 -23.74 18.15 8.19
CA LYS A 42 -22.73 19.04 7.61
C LYS A 42 -21.50 19.06 8.53
N LEU A 43 -20.36 18.67 7.98
CA LEU A 43 -19.08 18.63 8.68
C LEU A 43 -18.11 19.63 8.02
N PRO A 44 -17.96 20.85 8.57
CA PRO A 44 -16.94 21.80 8.11
C PRO A 44 -15.54 21.21 8.38
N TYR A 45 -14.65 21.34 7.41
CA TYR A 45 -13.28 20.86 7.55
C TYR A 45 -12.29 21.76 6.81
N THR A 46 -11.04 21.64 7.21
CA THR A 46 -9.90 22.29 6.55
C THR A 46 -9.10 21.25 5.81
N ALA A 47 -8.78 21.52 4.55
CA ALA A 47 -7.78 20.76 3.78
C ALA A 47 -6.47 21.56 3.73
N THR A 48 -5.35 20.89 3.99
CA THR A 48 -4.00 21.47 3.94
C THR A 48 -3.14 20.64 3.01
N ALA A 49 -2.74 21.21 1.88
CA ALA A 49 -1.71 20.63 1.02
C ALA A 49 -0.38 21.33 1.31
N GLY A 50 0.68 20.56 1.59
CA GLY A 50 1.93 21.18 2.00
C GLY A 50 3.12 20.23 2.07
N THR A 51 4.24 20.74 2.58
CA THR A 51 5.47 19.99 2.73
C THR A 51 5.99 20.02 4.17
N LEU A 52 6.67 18.95 4.57
CA LEU A 52 7.42 18.82 5.83
C LEU A 52 8.89 18.68 5.48
N LEU A 53 9.76 19.46 6.13
CA LEU A 53 11.20 19.32 5.96
C LEU A 53 11.76 18.23 6.85
N LEU A 54 12.38 17.25 6.23
CA LEU A 54 13.18 16.24 6.90
C LEU A 54 14.61 16.75 7.02
N LYS A 55 15.17 16.64 8.23
CA LYS A 55 16.51 17.16 8.53
C LYS A 55 17.48 16.00 8.78
N ASP A 56 18.72 16.19 8.34
CA ASP A 56 19.81 15.29 8.68
C ASP A 56 20.24 15.45 10.15
N LYS A 57 21.27 14.70 10.57
CA LYS A 57 21.78 14.73 11.94
C LYS A 57 22.42 16.08 12.32
N GLN A 58 22.77 16.91 11.35
CA GLN A 58 23.31 18.24 11.52
C GLN A 58 22.23 19.34 11.50
N GLY A 59 20.96 18.95 11.34
CA GLY A 59 19.81 19.85 11.29
C GLY A 59 19.59 20.53 9.92
N LYS A 60 20.36 20.12 8.89
CA LYS A 60 20.22 20.63 7.52
C LYS A 60 19.04 19.93 6.82
N PRO A 61 18.22 20.65 6.04
CA PRO A 61 17.18 20.06 5.22
C PRO A 61 17.75 19.04 4.23
N GLY A 62 17.31 17.77 4.32
CA GLY A 62 17.74 16.69 3.45
C GLY A 62 16.66 16.22 2.49
N ALA A 63 15.37 16.40 2.84
CA ALA A 63 14.24 16.15 1.96
C ALA A 63 13.06 17.04 2.30
N SER A 64 12.17 17.21 1.32
CA SER A 64 10.86 17.84 1.44
C SER A 64 9.80 16.75 1.20
N LEU A 65 9.01 16.40 2.21
CA LEU A 65 7.98 15.39 2.14
C LEU A 65 6.61 16.05 1.97
N PHE A 66 5.91 15.73 0.89
CA PHE A 66 4.58 16.25 0.58
C PHE A 66 3.51 15.52 1.37
N TYR A 67 2.47 16.26 1.78
CA TYR A 67 1.29 15.71 2.42
C TYR A 67 0.02 16.47 2.05
N VAL A 68 -1.13 15.79 2.16
CA VAL A 68 -2.44 16.41 2.22
C VAL A 68 -3.12 15.99 3.52
N ALA A 69 -3.57 16.96 4.28
CA ALA A 69 -4.26 16.71 5.55
C ALA A 69 -5.69 17.26 5.52
N TYR A 70 -6.64 16.50 6.09
CA TYR A 70 -8.02 16.90 6.30
C TYR A 70 -8.29 16.91 7.79
N THR A 71 -8.69 18.07 8.32
CA THR A 71 -8.87 18.26 9.76
C THR A 71 -10.20 18.92 10.07
N VAL A 72 -10.80 18.47 11.17
CA VAL A 72 -12.03 19.06 11.73
C VAL A 72 -11.67 19.78 13.01
N ALA A 73 -12.24 20.98 13.23
CA ALA A 73 -12.04 21.71 14.47
C ALA A 73 -12.53 20.85 15.66
N PRO A 74 -11.65 20.55 16.64
CA PRO A 74 -12.03 19.73 17.79
C PRO A 74 -13.04 20.48 18.66
N LYS A 75 -13.94 19.75 19.28
CA LYS A 75 -14.80 20.31 20.35
C LYS A 75 -13.94 20.61 21.58
N ALA A 76 -14.43 21.51 22.45
CA ALA A 76 -13.72 21.85 23.67
C ALA A 76 -13.41 20.59 24.49
N GLY A 77 -12.13 20.37 24.82
CA GLY A 77 -11.65 19.19 25.57
C GLY A 77 -11.53 17.89 24.76
N GLU A 78 -11.89 17.88 23.49
CA GLU A 78 -11.77 16.71 22.62
C GLU A 78 -10.32 16.49 22.17
N ARG A 79 -9.83 15.25 22.33
CA ARG A 79 -8.57 14.76 21.75
C ARG A 79 -8.89 13.95 20.50
N ARG A 80 -9.18 14.65 19.42
CA ARG A 80 -9.55 14.01 18.17
C ARG A 80 -8.40 13.13 17.64
N PRO A 81 -8.66 11.88 17.17
CA PRO A 81 -7.63 11.04 16.59
C PRO A 81 -7.00 11.65 15.34
N VAL A 82 -5.77 11.24 15.03
CA VAL A 82 -5.11 11.51 13.74
C VAL A 82 -4.60 10.21 13.16
N THR A 83 -4.92 9.96 11.88
CA THR A 83 -4.50 8.78 11.13
C THR A 83 -3.59 9.21 9.98
N PHE A 84 -2.42 8.58 9.89
CA PHE A 84 -1.44 8.77 8.83
C PHE A 84 -1.59 7.67 7.80
N PHE A 85 -1.94 8.04 6.57
CA PHE A 85 -2.20 7.15 5.45
C PHE A 85 -1.06 7.19 4.43
N TYR A 86 -0.66 6.03 3.93
CA TYR A 86 0.35 5.92 2.88
C TYR A 86 0.25 4.60 2.12
N ASN A 87 0.43 4.68 0.80
CA ASN A 87 0.61 3.51 -0.06
C ASN A 87 2.03 2.95 0.04
N GLY A 88 2.31 1.90 -0.71
CA GLY A 88 3.54 1.15 -0.68
C GLY A 88 4.43 1.32 -1.91
N GLY A 89 4.49 0.30 -2.69
CA GLY A 89 5.42 0.10 -3.79
C GLY A 89 6.53 -0.89 -3.41
N PRO A 90 7.72 -0.48 -2.92
CA PRO A 90 8.17 0.90 -2.67
C PRO A 90 8.25 1.76 -3.93
N GLY A 91 8.09 3.06 -3.76
CA GLY A 91 8.15 4.01 -4.88
C GLY A 91 6.79 4.41 -5.44
N SER A 92 5.68 4.14 -4.74
CA SER A 92 4.36 4.68 -5.05
C SER A 92 4.00 5.85 -4.14
N SER A 93 3.37 6.88 -4.72
CA SER A 93 2.72 7.94 -3.96
C SER A 93 1.46 7.42 -3.28
N SER A 94 0.89 8.20 -2.36
CA SER A 94 -0.31 7.82 -1.62
C SER A 94 -1.62 8.13 -2.35
N ILE A 95 -1.56 8.40 -3.65
CA ILE A 95 -2.69 8.81 -4.48
C ILE A 95 -3.84 7.79 -4.47
N TRP A 96 -3.53 6.49 -4.47
CA TRP A 96 -4.51 5.42 -4.54
C TRP A 96 -5.39 5.40 -3.31
N LEU A 97 -4.75 5.27 -2.15
CA LEU A 97 -5.41 5.31 -0.85
C LEU A 97 -6.07 6.66 -0.58
N HIS A 98 -5.51 7.75 -1.13
CA HIS A 98 -6.07 9.09 -0.98
C HIS A 98 -7.35 9.26 -1.80
N MET A 99 -7.28 9.02 -3.12
CA MET A 99 -8.36 9.41 -4.05
C MET A 99 -9.40 8.34 -4.29
N ALA A 100 -9.13 7.09 -3.97
CA ALA A 100 -10.11 6.03 -4.17
C ALA A 100 -10.76 5.54 -2.87
N SER A 101 -10.31 6.02 -1.67
CA SER A 101 -10.79 5.48 -0.40
C SER A 101 -11.43 6.52 0.54
N PHE A 102 -10.78 6.86 1.64
CA PHE A 102 -11.40 7.46 2.84
C PHE A 102 -11.44 8.98 2.88
N ALA A 103 -10.77 9.69 1.94
CA ALA A 103 -10.77 11.15 1.90
C ALA A 103 -12.19 11.73 1.76
N PRO A 104 -12.41 13.03 2.04
CA PRO A 104 -13.71 13.68 1.91
C PRO A 104 -14.27 13.68 0.49
N VAL A 105 -13.41 13.48 -0.50
CA VAL A 105 -13.74 13.27 -1.91
C VAL A 105 -13.07 12.00 -2.40
N ARG A 106 -13.69 11.30 -3.34
CA ARG A 106 -13.10 10.09 -3.95
C ARG A 106 -13.48 9.95 -5.41
N VAL A 107 -12.72 9.18 -6.15
CA VAL A 107 -13.06 8.68 -7.48
C VAL A 107 -13.71 7.31 -7.29
N PRO A 108 -15.05 7.20 -7.41
CA PRO A 108 -15.72 5.91 -7.27
C PRO A 108 -15.38 5.04 -8.48
N VAL A 109 -14.91 3.83 -8.23
CA VAL A 109 -14.64 2.81 -9.24
C VAL A 109 -15.76 1.77 -9.16
N ASP A 110 -16.27 1.36 -10.32
CA ASP A 110 -17.24 0.28 -10.43
C ASP A 110 -16.54 -0.94 -11.05
N VAL A 111 -16.23 -1.92 -10.23
CA VAL A 111 -15.52 -3.15 -10.64
C VAL A 111 -16.34 -3.93 -11.68
N GLU A 112 -17.67 -3.98 -11.53
CA GLU A 112 -18.53 -4.73 -12.46
C GLU A 112 -18.64 -4.02 -13.82
N ALA A 113 -18.72 -2.70 -13.82
CA ALA A 113 -18.76 -1.92 -15.06
C ALA A 113 -17.41 -1.93 -15.79
N GLN A 114 -16.30 -1.95 -15.06
CA GLN A 114 -14.94 -1.97 -15.61
C GLN A 114 -14.51 -3.38 -16.09
N GLY A 115 -15.00 -4.44 -15.44
CA GLY A 115 -14.72 -5.83 -15.82
C GLY A 115 -15.44 -6.33 -17.07
N ARG A 116 -16.39 -5.55 -17.61
CA ARG A 116 -17.13 -5.85 -18.85
C ARG A 116 -16.60 -5.00 -19.99
N GLU A 117 -15.67 -5.60 -20.76
CA GLU A 117 -15.24 -5.11 -22.10
C GLU A 117 -15.17 -3.58 -22.25
N GLY A 118 -14.11 -2.99 -21.81
CA GLY A 118 -13.56 -1.72 -22.23
C GLY A 118 -14.51 -0.60 -22.60
N GLY A 119 -14.77 0.35 -21.73
CA GLY A 119 -15.30 1.61 -22.16
C GLY A 119 -16.39 2.24 -21.32
N GLY A 120 -16.36 2.06 -20.03
CA GLY A 120 -17.09 2.93 -19.11
C GLY A 120 -16.58 4.37 -19.23
N ARG A 121 -17.46 5.36 -19.06
CA ARG A 121 -17.06 6.76 -18.96
C ARG A 121 -16.12 6.91 -17.78
N MET A 122 -14.99 7.61 -17.95
CA MET A 122 -14.02 7.88 -16.88
C MET A 122 -14.75 8.37 -15.62
N PRO A 123 -14.58 7.69 -14.46
CA PRO A 123 -15.19 8.13 -13.20
C PRO A 123 -14.73 9.55 -12.84
N ARG A 124 -15.64 10.35 -12.29
CA ARG A 124 -15.36 11.71 -11.85
C ARG A 124 -15.24 11.75 -10.34
N LEU A 125 -14.43 12.70 -9.85
CA LEU A 125 -14.37 13.02 -8.44
C LEU A 125 -15.77 13.31 -7.88
N ALA A 126 -16.07 12.69 -6.74
CA ALA A 126 -17.34 12.86 -6.04
C ALA A 126 -17.10 13.09 -4.54
N SER A 127 -18.07 13.74 -3.89
CA SER A 127 -18.09 13.81 -2.43
C SER A 127 -18.21 12.40 -1.86
N ASN A 128 -17.47 12.14 -0.76
CA ASN A 128 -17.45 10.85 -0.09
C ASN A 128 -18.18 10.92 1.26
N PRO A 129 -19.49 10.64 1.30
CA PRO A 129 -20.25 10.71 2.55
C PRO A 129 -19.80 9.69 3.59
N ASP A 130 -19.11 8.63 3.16
CA ASP A 130 -18.57 7.55 4.02
C ASP A 130 -17.12 7.80 4.45
N SER A 131 -16.59 8.99 4.18
CA SER A 131 -15.25 9.40 4.63
C SER A 131 -15.05 9.15 6.13
N LEU A 132 -13.84 8.77 6.51
CA LEU A 132 -13.44 8.63 7.92
C LEU A 132 -13.27 9.98 8.63
N LEU A 133 -13.49 11.10 7.96
CA LEU A 133 -13.30 12.43 8.52
C LEU A 133 -14.23 12.72 9.69
N ASP A 134 -15.35 12.04 9.82
CA ASP A 134 -16.23 12.13 11.00
C ASP A 134 -15.63 11.47 12.25
N THR A 135 -14.62 10.63 12.08
CA THR A 135 -14.01 9.81 13.14
C THR A 135 -12.58 10.24 13.49
N THR A 136 -11.78 10.55 12.49
CA THR A 136 -10.35 10.89 12.64
C THR A 136 -9.95 12.01 11.69
N ASP A 137 -8.98 12.82 12.06
CA ASP A 137 -8.26 13.64 11.08
C ASP A 137 -7.36 12.75 10.24
N MET A 138 -7.22 13.07 8.96
CA MET A 138 -6.50 12.25 8.01
C MET A 138 -5.30 12.98 7.44
N VAL A 139 -4.15 12.31 7.36
CA VAL A 139 -2.92 12.85 6.78
C VAL A 139 -2.37 11.84 5.79
N PHE A 140 -2.43 12.17 4.51
CA PHE A 140 -1.87 11.35 3.42
C PHE A 140 -0.46 11.82 3.14
N LEU A 141 0.52 10.93 3.22
CA LEU A 141 1.95 11.21 3.11
C LEU A 141 2.55 10.53 1.88
N ASP A 142 3.27 11.28 1.05
CA ASP A 142 4.01 10.71 -0.08
C ASP A 142 5.46 10.41 0.31
N ALA A 143 5.96 9.21 -0.04
CA ALA A 143 7.34 8.83 0.21
C ALA A 143 8.34 9.72 -0.57
N VAL A 144 9.55 9.88 -0.07
CA VAL A 144 10.58 10.67 -0.76
C VAL A 144 10.90 10.07 -2.13
N GLY A 145 10.76 10.88 -3.17
CA GLY A 145 10.90 10.47 -4.57
C GLY A 145 9.57 10.14 -5.24
N THR A 146 8.44 10.30 -4.55
CA THR A 146 7.09 10.13 -5.09
C THR A 146 6.24 11.38 -4.85
N GLY A 147 5.09 11.47 -5.50
CA GLY A 147 4.23 12.64 -5.41
C GLY A 147 4.99 13.94 -5.67
N TYR A 148 4.85 14.89 -4.78
CA TYR A 148 5.69 16.09 -4.74
C TYR A 148 6.82 16.01 -3.71
N SER A 149 7.08 14.85 -3.13
CA SER A 149 8.20 14.66 -2.20
C SER A 149 9.52 14.55 -2.93
N ARG A 150 10.50 15.32 -2.52
CA ARG A 150 11.82 15.43 -3.18
C ARG A 150 12.95 15.34 -2.17
N ALA A 151 14.02 14.62 -2.53
CA ALA A 151 15.30 14.74 -1.84
C ALA A 151 15.91 16.10 -2.17
N LEU A 152 16.48 16.77 -1.18
CA LEU A 152 17.15 18.06 -1.29
C LEU A 152 18.69 17.92 -1.21
N ASP A 153 19.16 16.72 -0.85
CA ASP A 153 20.58 16.41 -0.77
C ASP A 153 21.16 16.13 -2.17
N PRO A 154 22.40 16.56 -2.47
CA PRO A 154 23.08 16.26 -3.74
C PRO A 154 23.24 14.76 -4.03
N GLN A 155 23.23 13.88 -3.01
CA GLN A 155 23.24 12.42 -3.18
C GLN A 155 21.88 11.89 -3.63
N GLY A 156 20.85 12.77 -3.68
CA GLY A 156 19.51 12.44 -4.11
C GLY A 156 18.80 11.46 -3.19
N GLY A 157 17.91 10.67 -3.73
CA GLY A 157 17.04 9.76 -2.98
C GLY A 157 17.75 8.61 -2.27
N LYS A 158 19.02 8.31 -2.53
CA LYS A 158 19.76 7.18 -1.92
C LYS A 158 19.73 7.17 -0.39
N LEU A 159 19.63 8.35 0.25
CA LEU A 159 19.51 8.47 1.70
C LEU A 159 18.12 8.10 2.23
N TYR A 160 17.14 7.89 1.35
CA TYR A 160 15.73 7.63 1.69
C TYR A 160 15.18 6.36 1.07
N TRP A 161 15.92 5.74 0.10
CA TRP A 161 15.47 4.60 -0.67
C TRP A 161 15.97 3.28 -0.08
N GLY A 162 15.29 2.82 0.93
CA GLY A 162 15.54 1.56 1.61
C GLY A 162 14.61 1.38 2.79
N ASN A 163 14.52 0.16 3.29
CA ASN A 163 13.58 -0.18 4.37
C ASN A 163 13.79 0.72 5.61
N ASP A 164 15.01 0.75 6.13
CA ASP A 164 15.30 1.51 7.35
C ASP A 164 15.29 3.02 7.12
N GLN A 165 15.73 3.45 5.95
CA GLN A 165 15.82 4.85 5.53
C GLN A 165 14.40 5.45 5.34
N ASP A 166 13.53 4.74 4.64
CA ASP A 166 12.14 5.12 4.43
C ASP A 166 11.36 5.16 5.75
N ALA A 167 11.52 4.14 6.60
CA ALA A 167 10.91 4.14 7.93
C ALA A 167 11.40 5.30 8.81
N ALA A 168 12.69 5.67 8.73
CA ALA A 168 13.23 6.82 9.45
C ALA A 168 12.64 8.14 8.92
N ALA A 169 12.50 8.29 7.59
CA ALA A 169 11.89 9.46 6.96
C ALA A 169 10.43 9.65 7.39
N PHE A 170 9.61 8.58 7.34
CA PHE A 170 8.22 8.64 7.81
C PHE A 170 8.12 8.91 9.31
N THR A 171 8.98 8.31 10.13
CA THR A 171 9.04 8.58 11.57
C THR A 171 9.29 10.07 11.82
N GLN A 172 10.25 10.67 11.12
CA GLN A 172 10.56 12.08 11.25
C GLN A 172 9.41 12.97 10.77
N ALA A 173 8.80 12.64 9.60
CA ALA A 173 7.67 13.37 9.04
C ALA A 173 6.46 13.37 9.99
N ILE A 174 6.08 12.21 10.54
CA ILE A 174 4.97 12.08 11.49
C ILE A 174 5.24 12.89 12.75
N ARG A 175 6.45 12.79 13.32
CA ARG A 175 6.84 13.59 14.50
C ARG A 175 6.75 15.09 14.19
N ARG A 176 7.27 15.53 13.04
CA ARG A 176 7.22 16.93 12.60
C ARG A 176 5.78 17.40 12.44
N TYR A 177 4.90 16.62 11.81
CA TYR A 177 3.48 16.94 11.67
C TYR A 177 2.79 17.07 13.02
N VAL A 178 3.03 16.14 13.94
CA VAL A 178 2.47 16.13 15.29
C VAL A 178 2.91 17.38 16.08
N GLU A 179 4.18 17.76 15.96
CA GLU A 179 4.77 18.92 16.61
C GLU A 179 4.13 20.24 16.14
N ILE A 180 4.18 20.51 14.81
CA ILE A 180 3.73 21.79 14.25
C ILE A 180 2.21 21.99 14.31
N ASN A 181 1.44 20.91 14.44
CA ASN A 181 -0.01 20.94 14.56
C ASN A 181 -0.50 20.67 16.00
N ASN A 182 0.41 20.63 16.98
CA ASN A 182 0.10 20.41 18.41
C ASN A 182 -0.74 19.15 18.66
N ARG A 183 -0.38 18.00 18.05
CA ARG A 183 -1.13 16.75 18.12
C ARG A 183 -0.52 15.70 19.05
N TRP A 184 0.35 16.10 19.97
CA TRP A 184 1.04 15.19 20.90
C TRP A 184 0.08 14.33 21.73
N LEU A 185 -1.03 14.90 22.19
CA LEU A 185 -2.03 14.22 23.02
C LEU A 185 -3.16 13.54 22.21
N SER A 186 -3.19 13.70 20.90
CA SER A 186 -4.16 13.00 20.03
C SER A 186 -3.85 11.51 19.98
N PRO A 187 -4.86 10.62 19.99
CA PRO A 187 -4.65 9.22 19.58
C PRO A 187 -4.10 9.17 18.16
N LYS A 188 -3.10 8.33 17.93
CA LYS A 188 -2.38 8.22 16.64
C LYS A 188 -2.54 6.85 16.03
N TYR A 189 -2.92 6.85 14.76
CA TYR A 189 -3.08 5.64 13.97
C TYR A 189 -2.19 5.69 12.73
N LEU A 190 -1.62 4.54 12.36
CA LEU A 190 -0.89 4.35 11.12
C LEU A 190 -1.73 3.47 10.19
N PHE A 191 -1.90 3.90 8.96
CA PHE A 191 -2.63 3.16 7.94
C PHE A 191 -1.73 2.95 6.73
N GLY A 192 -1.19 1.74 6.58
CA GLY A 192 -0.38 1.37 5.44
C GLY A 192 -1.09 0.39 4.53
N GLU A 193 -0.85 0.53 3.23
CA GLU A 193 -1.27 -0.41 2.20
C GLU A 193 -0.06 -1.00 1.49
N SER A 194 -0.09 -2.33 1.22
CA SER A 194 0.99 -3.00 0.48
C SER A 194 2.35 -2.88 1.21
N TYR A 195 3.42 -2.45 0.54
CA TYR A 195 4.69 -2.10 1.21
C TYR A 195 4.49 -1.04 2.32
N GLY A 196 3.44 -0.23 2.27
CA GLY A 196 3.07 0.66 3.37
C GLY A 196 2.83 -0.08 4.70
N THR A 197 2.48 -1.36 4.68
CA THR A 197 2.36 -2.19 5.89
C THR A 197 3.73 -2.57 6.46
N THR A 198 4.70 -2.87 5.58
CA THR A 198 6.11 -3.02 5.93
C THR A 198 6.62 -1.75 6.64
N ARG A 199 6.36 -0.59 6.04
CA ARG A 199 6.64 0.73 6.63
C ARG A 199 5.95 0.91 7.98
N SER A 200 4.65 0.58 8.09
CA SER A 200 3.88 0.74 9.34
C SER A 200 4.47 -0.08 10.50
N ALA A 201 4.93 -1.29 10.24
CA ALA A 201 5.55 -2.14 11.25
C ALA A 201 6.81 -1.47 11.83
N MET A 202 7.73 -1.04 10.98
CA MET A 202 8.97 -0.37 11.38
C MET A 202 8.72 1.00 12.02
N VAL A 203 7.84 1.83 11.43
CA VAL A 203 7.50 3.18 11.94
C VAL A 203 6.83 3.09 13.31
N SER A 204 5.92 2.13 13.53
CA SER A 204 5.27 1.94 14.82
C SER A 204 6.30 1.68 15.93
N TYR A 205 7.26 0.80 15.67
CA TYR A 205 8.34 0.53 16.62
C TYR A 205 9.21 1.78 16.86
N LYS A 206 9.65 2.47 15.79
CA LYS A 206 10.52 3.66 15.90
C LYS A 206 9.83 4.82 16.64
N LEU A 207 8.55 5.06 16.42
CA LEU A 207 7.78 6.08 17.13
C LEU A 207 7.69 5.75 18.63
N ILE A 208 7.30 4.52 18.97
CA ILE A 208 7.19 4.05 20.35
C ILE A 208 8.56 4.09 21.05
N ASP A 209 9.62 3.63 20.37
CA ASP A 209 10.99 3.66 20.89
C ASP A 209 11.49 5.08 21.18
N SER A 210 11.05 6.05 20.39
CA SER A 210 11.37 7.47 20.56
C SER A 210 10.37 8.24 21.45
N GLY A 211 9.50 7.55 22.19
CA GLY A 211 8.58 8.13 23.17
C GLY A 211 7.29 8.70 22.60
N MET A 212 6.96 8.45 21.33
CA MET A 212 5.67 8.85 20.76
C MET A 212 4.70 7.65 20.75
N PRO A 213 3.59 7.69 21.52
CA PRO A 213 2.64 6.59 21.54
C PRO A 213 1.92 6.45 20.17
N VAL A 214 1.67 5.21 19.79
CA VAL A 214 0.82 4.80 18.66
C VAL A 214 -0.32 3.97 19.23
N ASP A 215 -1.56 4.36 18.97
CA ASP A 215 -2.76 3.72 19.53
C ASP A 215 -3.22 2.55 18.66
N GLY A 216 -2.93 2.59 17.37
CA GLY A 216 -3.24 1.48 16.47
C GLY A 216 -2.52 1.53 15.12
N VAL A 217 -2.39 0.35 14.54
CA VAL A 217 -1.82 0.13 13.21
C VAL A 217 -2.85 -0.60 12.36
N ILE A 218 -3.16 -0.07 11.18
CA ILE A 218 -4.06 -0.67 10.20
C ILE A 218 -3.20 -1.11 9.03
N LEU A 219 -3.26 -2.39 8.72
CA LEU A 219 -2.48 -3.07 7.71
C LEU A 219 -3.44 -3.53 6.61
N MET A 220 -3.46 -2.85 5.48
CA MET A 220 -4.27 -3.23 4.32
C MET A 220 -3.38 -3.96 3.30
N SER A 221 -3.81 -5.16 2.88
CA SER A 221 -3.11 -5.95 1.86
C SER A 221 -1.62 -6.11 2.19
N SER A 222 -1.37 -6.80 3.28
CA SER A 222 -0.12 -6.72 4.04
C SER A 222 1.01 -7.56 3.45
N ILE A 223 2.24 -7.03 3.57
CA ILE A 223 3.49 -7.77 3.40
C ILE A 223 4.45 -7.39 4.53
N LEU A 224 4.74 -8.33 5.42
CA LEU A 224 5.60 -8.11 6.59
C LEU A 224 6.91 -8.92 6.53
N ASN A 225 6.93 -10.02 5.78
CA ASN A 225 8.06 -10.94 5.77
C ASN A 225 8.43 -11.31 4.33
N PHE A 226 9.41 -10.63 3.77
CA PHE A 226 9.92 -10.90 2.43
C PHE A 226 10.69 -12.23 2.33
N ALA A 227 11.16 -12.80 3.46
CA ALA A 227 11.84 -14.09 3.46
C ALA A 227 10.93 -15.24 2.98
N GLN A 228 9.61 -15.10 3.09
CA GLN A 228 8.67 -16.07 2.52
C GLN A 228 8.78 -16.18 0.98
N ARG A 229 9.32 -15.15 0.32
CA ARG A 229 9.52 -15.07 -1.15
C ARG A 229 10.90 -15.54 -1.59
N ALA A 230 11.72 -16.05 -0.66
CA ALA A 230 13.07 -16.49 -0.99
C ALA A 230 13.03 -17.66 -1.96
N PRO A 231 13.81 -17.62 -3.06
CA PRO A 231 13.90 -18.73 -4.01
C PRO A 231 14.32 -20.04 -3.32
N GLY A 232 13.72 -21.15 -3.73
CA GLY A 232 13.97 -22.47 -3.16
C GLY A 232 13.23 -22.75 -1.85
N LEU A 233 12.37 -21.84 -1.41
CA LEU A 233 11.41 -22.07 -0.34
C LEU A 233 10.00 -22.12 -0.95
N ASP A 234 9.32 -23.23 -0.77
CA ASP A 234 7.97 -23.46 -1.35
C ASP A 234 6.87 -22.68 -0.62
N ARG A 235 7.28 -21.76 0.27
CA ARG A 235 6.34 -21.04 1.13
C ARG A 235 5.35 -20.19 0.34
N MET A 236 5.80 -19.58 -0.74
CA MET A 236 4.91 -18.75 -1.57
C MET A 236 3.92 -19.58 -2.38
N ASP A 237 4.29 -20.77 -2.85
CA ASP A 237 3.36 -21.70 -3.51
C ASP A 237 2.19 -22.03 -2.56
N ILE A 238 2.51 -22.35 -1.30
CA ILE A 238 1.52 -22.63 -0.26
C ILE A 238 0.65 -21.39 -0.03
N ASN A 239 1.23 -20.20 0.03
CA ASN A 239 0.53 -18.96 0.36
C ASN A 239 -0.39 -18.44 -0.74
N TYR A 240 -0.06 -18.68 -2.01
CA TYR A 240 -0.90 -18.26 -3.14
C TYR A 240 -2.12 -19.16 -3.35
N LEU A 241 -2.04 -20.43 -2.98
CA LEU A 241 -3.06 -21.41 -3.32
C LEU A 241 -4.48 -21.03 -2.86
N PRO A 242 -4.73 -20.51 -1.64
CA PRO A 242 -6.05 -20.05 -1.24
C PRO A 242 -6.59 -18.85 -2.07
N SER A 243 -5.72 -17.94 -2.53
CA SER A 243 -6.11 -16.84 -3.42
C SER A 243 -6.40 -17.34 -4.84
N TYR A 244 -5.66 -18.35 -5.33
CA TYR A 244 -5.99 -19.02 -6.60
C TYR A 244 -7.35 -19.69 -6.55
N ALA A 245 -7.65 -20.38 -5.45
CA ALA A 245 -8.94 -21.02 -5.24
C ALA A 245 -10.10 -19.99 -5.20
N ALA A 246 -9.92 -18.88 -4.52
CA ALA A 246 -10.90 -17.78 -4.49
C ALA A 246 -11.14 -17.21 -5.88
N THR A 247 -10.07 -16.96 -6.64
CA THR A 247 -10.14 -16.45 -8.02
C THR A 247 -10.86 -17.43 -8.94
N ALA A 248 -10.53 -18.71 -8.89
CA ALA A 248 -11.17 -19.74 -9.69
C ALA A 248 -12.66 -19.89 -9.36
N TRP A 249 -13.02 -19.74 -8.09
CA TRP A 249 -14.40 -19.71 -7.64
C TRP A 249 -15.16 -18.53 -8.23
N TYR A 250 -14.59 -17.32 -8.16
CA TYR A 250 -15.19 -16.10 -8.71
C TYR A 250 -15.48 -16.23 -10.21
N HIS A 251 -14.53 -16.76 -10.98
CA HIS A 251 -14.66 -16.94 -12.42
C HIS A 251 -15.46 -18.18 -12.83
N GLY A 252 -16.05 -18.91 -11.86
CA GLY A 252 -16.91 -20.07 -12.12
C GLY A 252 -16.18 -21.28 -12.68
N LYS A 253 -14.86 -21.35 -12.51
CA LYS A 253 -14.05 -22.52 -12.96
C LYS A 253 -14.21 -23.71 -12.01
N VAL A 254 -14.44 -23.45 -10.73
CA VAL A 254 -14.61 -24.45 -9.67
C VAL A 254 -15.65 -24.00 -8.65
N GLY A 255 -15.96 -24.86 -7.68
CA GLY A 255 -16.74 -24.53 -6.48
C GLY A 255 -18.22 -24.27 -6.72
N ARG A 256 -18.79 -24.69 -7.84
CA ARG A 256 -20.23 -24.56 -8.11
C ARG A 256 -21.04 -25.22 -6.98
N GLY A 257 -21.95 -24.47 -6.37
CA GLY A 257 -22.79 -24.92 -5.27
C GLY A 257 -22.18 -24.78 -3.87
N THR A 258 -20.97 -24.18 -3.73
CA THR A 258 -20.39 -23.82 -2.42
C THR A 258 -20.17 -22.32 -2.32
N GLY A 259 -20.32 -21.74 -1.11
CA GLY A 259 -19.97 -20.34 -0.86
C GLY A 259 -18.46 -20.10 -0.89
N LEU A 260 -18.06 -18.87 -1.20
CA LEU A 260 -16.64 -18.44 -1.29
C LEU A 260 -15.85 -18.87 -0.04
N GLU A 261 -16.32 -18.50 1.14
CA GLU A 261 -15.61 -18.77 2.39
C GLU A 261 -15.39 -20.27 2.64
N THR A 262 -16.41 -21.11 2.31
CA THR A 262 -16.29 -22.57 2.42
C THR A 262 -15.24 -23.12 1.44
N HIS A 263 -15.21 -22.58 0.21
CA HIS A 263 -14.22 -23.00 -0.79
C HIS A 263 -12.80 -22.59 -0.37
N VAL A 264 -12.63 -21.36 0.07
CA VAL A 264 -11.35 -20.84 0.58
C VAL A 264 -10.88 -21.59 1.84
N ALA A 265 -11.80 -21.97 2.75
CA ALA A 265 -11.44 -22.77 3.93
C ALA A 265 -10.87 -24.14 3.55
N ARG A 266 -11.45 -24.82 2.54
CA ARG A 266 -10.89 -26.06 1.99
C ARG A 266 -9.51 -25.85 1.39
N ALA A 267 -9.32 -24.76 0.65
CA ALA A 267 -8.04 -24.42 0.06
C ALA A 267 -6.97 -24.15 1.13
N ARG A 268 -7.30 -23.43 2.23
CA ARG A 268 -6.40 -23.25 3.38
C ARG A 268 -5.97 -24.58 3.99
N GLN A 269 -6.94 -25.49 4.24
CA GLN A 269 -6.64 -26.81 4.81
C GLN A 269 -5.72 -27.63 3.89
N PHE A 270 -5.99 -27.63 2.60
CA PHE A 270 -5.16 -28.31 1.62
C PHE A 270 -3.76 -27.70 1.54
N ALA A 271 -3.66 -26.36 1.50
CA ALA A 271 -2.40 -25.64 1.40
C ALA A 271 -1.45 -25.92 2.58
N GLN A 272 -1.97 -25.88 3.83
CA GLN A 272 -1.12 -26.11 5.02
C GLN A 272 -0.93 -27.60 5.35
N GLY A 273 -1.69 -28.50 4.76
CA GLY A 273 -1.63 -29.93 5.02
C GLY A 273 -1.03 -30.70 3.84
N PRO A 274 -1.86 -31.35 3.00
CA PRO A 274 -1.36 -32.23 1.93
C PRO A 274 -0.39 -31.58 0.96
N TYR A 275 -0.66 -30.32 0.55
CA TYR A 275 0.21 -29.61 -0.41
C TYR A 275 1.56 -29.27 0.21
N ALA A 276 1.59 -28.69 1.40
CA ALA A 276 2.84 -28.39 2.12
C ALA A 276 3.67 -29.66 2.38
N ALA A 277 3.02 -30.76 2.76
CA ALA A 277 3.68 -32.05 3.00
C ALA A 277 4.27 -32.66 1.72
N ALA A 278 3.58 -32.46 0.59
CA ALA A 278 4.07 -32.91 -0.73
C ALA A 278 5.29 -32.10 -1.17
N LEU A 279 5.21 -30.76 -1.09
CA LEU A 279 6.31 -29.89 -1.47
C LEU A 279 7.57 -30.15 -0.61
N ALA A 280 7.40 -30.40 0.70
CA ALA A 280 8.51 -30.70 1.60
C ALA A 280 9.30 -31.97 1.23
N LYS A 281 8.74 -32.88 0.41
CA LYS A 281 9.42 -34.07 -0.12
C LYS A 281 10.25 -33.78 -1.36
N GLY A 282 9.97 -32.68 -2.05
CA GLY A 282 10.66 -32.33 -3.30
C GLY A 282 10.62 -33.46 -4.30
N GLN A 283 11.80 -33.88 -4.78
CA GLN A 283 11.92 -34.98 -5.77
C GLN A 283 11.55 -36.37 -5.21
N ASP A 284 11.49 -36.53 -3.90
CA ASP A 284 11.19 -37.83 -3.25
C ASP A 284 9.69 -38.11 -3.09
N ILE A 285 8.83 -37.23 -3.62
CA ILE A 285 7.38 -37.45 -3.61
C ILE A 285 6.99 -38.68 -4.44
N GLY A 286 6.24 -39.62 -3.85
CA GLY A 286 5.76 -40.82 -4.55
C GLY A 286 4.75 -40.45 -5.64
N ALA A 287 4.78 -41.19 -6.78
CA ALA A 287 3.94 -40.92 -7.93
C ALA A 287 2.44 -40.88 -7.60
N GLN A 288 1.95 -41.82 -6.79
CA GLN A 288 0.54 -41.85 -6.39
C GLN A 288 0.15 -40.62 -5.55
N GLU A 289 1.01 -40.22 -4.62
CA GLU A 289 0.77 -39.03 -3.79
C GLU A 289 0.77 -37.76 -4.64
N ARG A 290 1.74 -37.64 -5.57
CA ARG A 290 1.82 -36.52 -6.52
C ARG A 290 0.51 -36.38 -7.33
N GLU A 291 0.00 -37.46 -7.91
CA GLU A 291 -1.25 -37.43 -8.66
C GLU A 291 -2.45 -37.07 -7.78
N SER A 292 -2.49 -37.52 -6.53
CA SER A 292 -3.52 -37.13 -5.57
C SER A 292 -3.50 -35.64 -5.26
N VAL A 293 -2.29 -35.06 -5.08
CA VAL A 293 -2.11 -33.61 -4.84
C VAL A 293 -2.51 -32.81 -6.07
N ILE A 294 -2.11 -33.24 -7.30
CA ILE A 294 -2.51 -32.61 -8.56
C ILE A 294 -4.03 -32.59 -8.70
N ALA A 295 -4.71 -33.71 -8.44
CA ALA A 295 -6.17 -33.78 -8.55
C ALA A 295 -6.88 -32.83 -7.57
N GLN A 296 -6.39 -32.75 -6.34
CA GLN A 296 -6.94 -31.82 -5.34
C GLN A 296 -6.68 -30.36 -5.71
N MET A 297 -5.44 -30.03 -6.16
CA MET A 297 -5.08 -28.70 -6.61
C MET A 297 -5.93 -28.27 -7.82
N ALA A 298 -6.14 -29.15 -8.80
CA ALA A 298 -7.01 -28.89 -9.95
C ALA A 298 -8.46 -28.59 -9.51
N SER A 299 -8.99 -29.37 -8.57
CA SER A 299 -10.35 -29.18 -8.06
C SER A 299 -10.56 -27.86 -7.29
N LEU A 300 -9.50 -27.29 -6.74
CA LEU A 300 -9.53 -26.04 -5.98
C LEU A 300 -9.23 -24.83 -6.86
N THR A 301 -8.28 -24.94 -7.80
CA THR A 301 -7.74 -23.82 -8.57
C THR A 301 -8.29 -23.70 -9.98
N GLY A 302 -8.99 -24.73 -10.49
CA GLY A 302 -9.51 -24.74 -11.85
C GLY A 302 -8.45 -24.91 -12.95
N LEU A 303 -7.19 -25.10 -12.58
CA LEU A 303 -6.12 -25.44 -13.52
C LEU A 303 -6.23 -26.93 -13.92
N SER A 304 -5.83 -27.25 -15.16
CA SER A 304 -5.87 -28.64 -15.60
C SER A 304 -4.81 -29.50 -14.91
N SER A 305 -5.09 -30.80 -14.69
CA SER A 305 -4.10 -31.71 -14.12
C SER A 305 -2.84 -31.82 -14.98
N ASP A 306 -2.98 -31.72 -16.30
CA ASP A 306 -1.84 -31.74 -17.21
C ASP A 306 -0.94 -30.53 -17.04
N TYR A 307 -1.54 -29.33 -16.90
CA TYR A 307 -0.79 -28.11 -16.61
C TYR A 307 -0.05 -28.20 -15.28
N LEU A 308 -0.74 -28.64 -14.23
CA LEU A 308 -0.15 -28.80 -12.89
C LEU A 308 0.98 -29.82 -12.86
N ARG A 309 0.87 -30.89 -13.67
CA ARG A 309 1.92 -31.89 -13.81
C ARG A 309 3.15 -31.31 -14.51
N GLN A 310 2.95 -30.51 -15.59
CA GLN A 310 4.02 -29.81 -16.31
C GLN A 310 4.69 -28.74 -15.46
N ALA A 311 3.92 -28.06 -14.62
CA ALA A 311 4.40 -27.03 -13.68
C ALA A 311 5.09 -27.62 -12.45
N ASP A 312 5.16 -28.93 -12.31
CA ASP A 312 5.74 -29.63 -11.18
C ASP A 312 5.17 -29.16 -9.81
N LEU A 313 3.87 -28.93 -9.75
CA LEU A 313 3.13 -28.37 -8.60
C LEU A 313 3.41 -26.88 -8.30
N HIS A 314 4.37 -26.25 -8.97
CA HIS A 314 4.75 -24.85 -8.75
C HIS A 314 4.12 -23.93 -9.78
N VAL A 315 3.17 -23.11 -9.38
CA VAL A 315 2.50 -22.16 -10.26
C VAL A 315 2.71 -20.73 -9.71
N SER A 316 3.51 -19.94 -10.43
CA SER A 316 3.67 -18.53 -10.07
C SER A 316 2.38 -17.73 -10.30
N PRO A 317 2.18 -16.60 -9.60
CA PRO A 317 0.99 -15.78 -9.77
C PRO A 317 0.80 -15.30 -11.23
N ASP A 318 1.85 -14.91 -11.92
CA ASP A 318 1.76 -14.46 -13.32
C ASP A 318 1.37 -15.58 -14.29
N ARG A 319 1.83 -16.80 -14.02
CA ARG A 319 1.39 -18.00 -14.77
C ARG A 319 -0.08 -18.32 -14.47
N PHE A 320 -0.49 -18.27 -13.20
CA PHE A 320 -1.88 -18.51 -12.80
C PHE A 320 -2.83 -17.52 -13.48
N ARG A 321 -2.52 -16.23 -13.42
CA ARG A 321 -3.30 -15.14 -14.02
C ARG A 321 -3.53 -15.38 -15.52
N LYS A 322 -2.52 -15.87 -16.21
CA LYS A 322 -2.54 -16.16 -17.65
C LYS A 322 -3.30 -17.44 -17.96
N GLU A 323 -3.09 -18.49 -17.18
CA GLU A 323 -3.61 -19.82 -17.48
C GLU A 323 -5.10 -19.97 -17.17
N LEU A 324 -5.59 -19.39 -16.08
CA LEU A 324 -6.95 -19.61 -15.57
C LEU A 324 -8.05 -19.35 -16.61
N LEU A 325 -7.90 -18.26 -17.39
CA LEU A 325 -8.88 -17.81 -18.39
C LEU A 325 -8.35 -17.89 -19.82
N ARG A 326 -7.28 -18.63 -20.06
CA ARG A 326 -6.67 -18.80 -21.39
C ARG A 326 -7.67 -19.29 -22.45
N ASP A 327 -8.57 -20.20 -22.07
CA ASP A 327 -9.65 -20.71 -22.92
C ASP A 327 -10.66 -19.65 -23.36
N ARG A 328 -10.70 -18.50 -22.64
CA ARG A 328 -11.55 -17.34 -22.96
C ARG A 328 -10.77 -16.23 -23.65
N GLY A 329 -9.48 -16.41 -23.93
CA GLY A 329 -8.59 -15.38 -24.47
C GLY A 329 -8.38 -14.20 -23.50
N ALA A 330 -8.51 -14.44 -22.18
CA ALA A 330 -8.46 -13.40 -21.17
C ALA A 330 -7.35 -13.66 -20.15
N VAL A 331 -6.90 -12.57 -19.51
CA VAL A 331 -5.97 -12.56 -18.38
C VAL A 331 -6.64 -11.89 -17.18
N THR A 332 -6.34 -12.33 -15.96
CA THR A 332 -6.84 -11.69 -14.75
C THR A 332 -5.89 -10.62 -14.25
N GLY A 333 -6.40 -9.65 -13.49
CA GLY A 333 -5.59 -8.71 -12.72
C GLY A 333 -4.72 -9.41 -11.67
N GLY A 334 -3.62 -8.79 -11.26
CA GLY A 334 -2.80 -9.22 -10.14
C GLY A 334 -3.17 -8.49 -8.85
N PHE A 335 -3.46 -7.21 -8.94
CA PHE A 335 -4.00 -6.45 -7.82
C PHE A 335 -5.42 -6.87 -7.45
N ASP A 336 -6.24 -7.18 -8.44
CA ASP A 336 -7.58 -7.72 -8.22
C ASP A 336 -7.94 -8.67 -9.35
N THR A 337 -8.00 -9.96 -9.05
CA THR A 337 -8.23 -11.00 -10.04
C THR A 337 -9.65 -11.03 -10.58
N ARG A 338 -10.56 -10.21 -10.09
CA ARG A 338 -11.90 -10.02 -10.65
C ARG A 338 -11.87 -9.23 -11.95
N PHE A 339 -10.91 -8.31 -12.09
CA PHE A 339 -10.68 -7.60 -13.36
C PHE A 339 -10.09 -8.54 -14.40
N THR A 340 -10.56 -8.39 -15.63
CA THR A 340 -10.08 -9.16 -16.77
C THR A 340 -9.72 -8.25 -17.92
N GLY A 341 -8.73 -8.66 -18.68
CA GLY A 341 -8.29 -7.96 -19.89
C GLY A 341 -7.86 -8.95 -20.97
N SER A 342 -7.52 -8.42 -22.13
CA SER A 342 -6.95 -9.20 -23.24
C SER A 342 -5.50 -8.79 -23.49
N GLU A 343 -4.68 -9.74 -23.90
CA GLU A 343 -3.28 -9.51 -24.29
C GLU A 343 -3.05 -9.95 -25.73
N GLY A 344 -2.05 -9.34 -26.37
CA GLY A 344 -1.74 -9.62 -27.78
C GLY A 344 -1.25 -11.05 -28.04
N ASP A 345 -0.63 -11.69 -27.04
CA ASP A 345 -0.16 -13.08 -27.10
C ASP A 345 -0.87 -13.94 -26.06
N ASN A 346 -1.92 -14.66 -26.50
CA ASN A 346 -2.63 -15.59 -25.62
C ASN A 346 -1.81 -16.85 -25.30
N ALA A 347 -0.77 -17.14 -26.08
CA ALA A 347 0.10 -18.30 -25.87
C ALA A 347 1.26 -18.02 -24.90
N ALA A 348 1.49 -16.76 -24.51
CA ALA A 348 2.54 -16.40 -23.54
C ALA A 348 2.38 -17.17 -22.22
N ASP A 349 3.50 -17.47 -21.55
CA ASP A 349 3.52 -18.20 -20.29
C ASP A 349 3.03 -17.36 -19.12
N THR A 350 3.26 -16.05 -19.16
CA THR A 350 2.98 -15.11 -18.06
C THR A 350 2.13 -13.95 -18.51
N ALA A 351 1.38 -13.37 -17.59
CA ALA A 351 0.67 -12.12 -17.79
C ALA A 351 1.64 -10.95 -18.04
N GLN A 352 1.33 -10.08 -18.99
CA GLN A 352 2.16 -8.94 -19.40
C GLN A 352 1.64 -7.60 -18.87
N SER A 353 0.36 -7.52 -18.52
CA SER A 353 -0.32 -6.33 -17.99
C SER A 353 -1.10 -6.64 -16.72
N ASP A 354 -1.59 -5.60 -16.07
CA ASP A 354 -2.53 -5.73 -14.96
C ASP A 354 -3.84 -5.01 -15.28
N PRO A 355 -4.89 -5.73 -15.74
CA PRO A 355 -6.17 -5.14 -16.03
C PRO A 355 -6.80 -4.33 -14.89
N ALA A 356 -6.46 -4.62 -13.62
CA ALA A 356 -6.96 -3.86 -12.49
C ALA A 356 -6.31 -2.47 -12.42
N ASP A 357 -4.99 -2.39 -12.66
CA ASP A 357 -4.27 -1.11 -12.71
C ASP A 357 -4.68 -0.28 -13.93
N ASP A 358 -4.77 -0.92 -15.10
CA ASP A 358 -5.17 -0.26 -16.36
C ASP A 358 -6.57 0.38 -16.25
N ALA A 359 -7.48 -0.26 -15.53
CA ALA A 359 -8.86 0.21 -15.39
C ALA A 359 -8.99 1.48 -14.53
N ILE A 360 -8.09 1.73 -13.58
CA ILE A 360 -8.27 2.78 -12.57
C ILE A 360 -7.28 3.94 -12.66
N SER A 361 -6.05 3.66 -13.13
CA SER A 361 -4.93 4.60 -13.01
C SER A 361 -5.21 5.94 -13.69
N GLY A 362 -5.69 5.94 -14.91
CA GLY A 362 -5.96 7.19 -15.66
C GLY A 362 -6.99 8.08 -14.97
N ALA A 363 -8.08 7.48 -14.46
CA ALA A 363 -9.14 8.22 -13.78
C ALA A 363 -8.66 8.85 -12.48
N ILE A 364 -7.94 8.09 -11.65
CA ILE A 364 -7.44 8.56 -10.36
C ILE A 364 -6.43 9.68 -10.55
N ILE A 365 -5.46 9.52 -11.46
CA ILE A 365 -4.40 10.50 -11.72
C ILE A 365 -5.00 11.82 -12.22
N ALA A 366 -5.88 11.77 -13.23
CA ALA A 366 -6.49 12.96 -13.81
C ALA A 366 -7.35 13.74 -12.79
N ASN A 367 -8.18 13.03 -12.02
CA ASN A 367 -9.02 13.67 -11.00
C ASN A 367 -8.19 14.25 -9.85
N PHE A 368 -7.11 13.57 -9.42
CA PHE A 368 -6.26 14.08 -8.36
C PHE A 368 -5.50 15.35 -8.79
N SER A 369 -4.95 15.35 -10.00
CA SER A 369 -4.26 16.53 -10.53
C SER A 369 -5.18 17.75 -10.60
N ALA A 370 -6.41 17.54 -11.07
CA ALA A 370 -7.44 18.59 -11.10
C ALA A 370 -7.81 19.06 -9.68
N TYR A 371 -8.01 18.13 -8.76
CA TYR A 371 -8.37 18.41 -7.37
C TYR A 371 -7.29 19.21 -6.63
N LEU A 372 -6.02 18.84 -6.78
CA LEU A 372 -4.91 19.59 -6.19
C LEU A 372 -4.85 21.03 -6.70
N ALA A 373 -4.98 21.23 -8.02
CA ALA A 373 -4.86 22.52 -8.63
C ALA A 373 -6.06 23.45 -8.35
N HIS A 374 -7.28 22.91 -8.49
CA HIS A 374 -8.50 23.75 -8.47
C HIS A 374 -9.16 23.79 -7.09
N ASP A 375 -9.25 22.68 -6.38
CA ASP A 375 -9.97 22.63 -5.09
C ASP A 375 -9.03 22.96 -3.91
N LEU A 376 -7.78 22.46 -3.95
CA LEU A 376 -6.80 22.70 -2.89
C LEU A 376 -5.87 23.90 -3.21
N GLY A 377 -5.88 24.43 -4.43
CA GLY A 377 -5.05 25.55 -4.85
C GLY A 377 -3.54 25.26 -4.73
N TYR A 378 -3.15 23.98 -4.84
CA TYR A 378 -1.76 23.54 -4.71
C TYR A 378 -1.24 23.05 -6.06
N ALA A 379 -0.47 23.90 -6.72
CA ALA A 379 0.14 23.63 -8.01
C ALA A 379 1.62 24.05 -7.98
N PRO A 380 2.50 23.27 -7.37
CA PRO A 380 3.92 23.56 -7.36
C PRO A 380 4.54 23.28 -8.74
N ASP A 381 5.71 23.86 -9.00
CA ASP A 381 6.47 23.52 -10.19
C ASP A 381 6.88 22.04 -10.19
N GLY A 382 6.78 21.41 -11.35
CA GLY A 382 7.14 20.00 -11.59
C GLY A 382 5.99 19.03 -11.48
N ASP A 383 6.28 17.77 -11.84
CA ASP A 383 5.28 16.70 -11.96
C ASP A 383 4.97 16.04 -10.61
N TYR A 384 3.71 15.65 -10.43
CA TYR A 384 3.32 14.72 -9.38
C TYR A 384 3.70 13.28 -9.81
N VAL A 385 4.72 12.73 -9.16
CA VAL A 385 5.27 11.42 -9.51
C VAL A 385 4.42 10.32 -8.85
N VAL A 386 3.54 9.71 -9.61
CA VAL A 386 2.62 8.67 -9.12
C VAL A 386 3.37 7.42 -8.69
N ASN A 387 4.22 6.91 -9.59
CA ASN A 387 5.06 5.74 -9.36
C ASN A 387 6.48 6.01 -9.87
N THR A 388 7.46 5.50 -9.14
CA THR A 388 8.88 5.58 -9.51
C THR A 388 9.43 4.15 -9.67
N PRO A 389 9.18 3.48 -10.81
CA PRO A 389 9.57 2.08 -11.01
C PRO A 389 11.09 1.87 -10.96
N THR A 390 11.87 2.91 -11.25
CA THR A 390 13.34 2.91 -11.16
C THR A 390 13.86 2.83 -9.72
N LEU A 391 13.00 3.01 -8.72
CA LEU A 391 13.37 2.85 -7.30
C LEU A 391 13.54 1.39 -6.91
N PHE A 392 12.72 0.49 -7.44
CA PHE A 392 12.69 -0.92 -7.03
C PHE A 392 14.05 -1.64 -7.18
N PRO A 393 14.77 -1.49 -8.30
CA PRO A 393 16.09 -2.11 -8.47
C PRO A 393 17.20 -1.52 -7.59
N VAL A 394 17.04 -0.29 -7.11
CA VAL A 394 18.06 0.41 -6.29
C VAL A 394 17.67 0.53 -4.82
N TRP A 395 16.54 -0.08 -4.43
CA TRP A 395 16.04 -0.07 -3.06
C TRP A 395 16.96 -0.88 -2.15
N ASP A 396 17.36 -0.31 -1.02
CA ASP A 396 18.08 -1.05 0.02
C ASP A 396 17.09 -1.93 0.80
N TRP A 397 17.02 -3.20 0.41
CA TRP A 397 16.16 -4.21 1.04
C TRP A 397 16.67 -4.70 2.39
N SER A 398 17.84 -4.25 2.80
CA SER A 398 18.37 -4.61 4.13
C SER A 398 17.53 -3.97 5.25
N HIS A 399 17.56 -4.62 6.41
CA HIS A 399 16.82 -4.19 7.59
C HIS A 399 17.56 -4.56 8.87
N MET A 400 17.49 -3.67 9.88
CA MET A 400 17.98 -3.90 11.23
C MET A 400 16.79 -4.06 12.18
N PRO A 401 16.34 -5.31 12.42
CA PRO A 401 15.20 -5.55 13.31
C PRO A 401 15.57 -5.29 14.78
N PRO A 402 14.60 -4.94 15.63
CA PRO A 402 14.81 -4.78 17.06
C PRO A 402 15.39 -6.05 17.70
N GLY A 403 16.58 -5.91 18.31
CA GLY A 403 17.24 -7.00 19.05
C GLY A 403 17.76 -8.17 18.21
N GLY A 404 17.75 -8.04 16.89
CA GLY A 404 18.21 -9.08 15.97
C GLY A 404 19.42 -8.65 15.12
N PRO A 405 20.04 -9.59 14.40
CA PRO A 405 21.10 -9.27 13.44
C PRO A 405 20.52 -8.56 12.21
N ARG A 406 21.38 -7.81 11.49
CA ARG A 406 21.02 -7.18 10.22
C ARG A 406 20.60 -8.24 9.20
N GLN A 407 19.46 -8.01 8.58
CA GLN A 407 18.96 -8.77 7.45
C GLN A 407 19.41 -8.06 6.16
N ASN A 408 20.24 -8.69 5.36
CA ASN A 408 20.86 -8.02 4.21
C ASN A 408 19.96 -7.94 2.98
N ALA A 409 18.92 -8.79 2.96
CA ALA A 409 17.95 -8.85 1.88
C ALA A 409 16.57 -9.22 2.41
N MET A 410 15.68 -9.80 2.04
CA MET A 410 14.47 -10.46 2.56
C MET A 410 14.08 -10.02 3.99
N ALA A 411 13.84 -8.74 4.19
CA ALA A 411 13.47 -8.17 5.49
C ALA A 411 12.22 -8.86 6.08
N ASN A 412 12.26 -9.14 7.39
CA ASN A 412 11.13 -9.61 8.17
C ASN A 412 10.76 -8.56 9.23
N VAL A 413 9.89 -7.64 8.88
CA VAL A 413 9.43 -6.55 9.76
C VAL A 413 8.26 -6.94 10.67
N ALA A 414 7.77 -8.18 10.57
CA ALA A 414 6.86 -8.73 11.58
C ALA A 414 7.51 -8.70 12.97
N ILE A 415 8.83 -8.81 13.03
CA ILE A 415 9.63 -8.65 14.26
C ILE A 415 9.41 -7.27 14.88
N ASP A 416 9.43 -6.20 14.07
CA ASP A 416 9.20 -4.83 14.51
C ASP A 416 7.79 -4.64 15.06
N LEU A 417 6.79 -5.13 14.33
CA LEU A 417 5.38 -5.07 14.75
C LEU A 417 5.19 -5.79 16.09
N GLY A 418 5.73 -7.01 16.21
CA GLY A 418 5.67 -7.77 17.46
C GLY A 418 6.39 -7.07 18.61
N ALA A 419 7.54 -6.44 18.36
CA ALA A 419 8.28 -5.64 19.35
C ALA A 419 7.49 -4.38 19.75
N ALA A 420 6.89 -3.68 18.80
CA ALA A 420 6.04 -2.52 19.05
C ALA A 420 4.85 -2.88 19.96
N MET A 421 4.12 -3.97 19.65
CA MET A 421 3.01 -4.44 20.47
C MET A 421 3.42 -4.84 21.88
N ARG A 422 4.60 -5.43 22.07
CA ARG A 422 5.14 -5.77 23.40
C ARG A 422 5.56 -4.54 24.19
N ARG A 423 6.09 -3.48 23.54
CA ARG A 423 6.48 -2.22 24.20
C ARG A 423 5.31 -1.31 24.49
N ALA A 424 4.26 -1.38 23.67
CA ALA A 424 3.03 -0.61 23.83
C ALA A 424 1.82 -1.56 23.91
N PRO A 425 1.58 -2.22 25.06
CA PRO A 425 0.53 -3.23 25.20
C PRO A 425 -0.89 -2.71 24.92
N GLN A 426 -1.08 -1.39 24.88
CA GLN A 426 -2.36 -0.77 24.50
C GLN A 426 -2.55 -0.65 22.98
N MET A 427 -1.47 -0.71 22.21
CA MET A 427 -1.54 -0.64 20.74
C MET A 427 -2.35 -1.82 20.18
N ARG A 428 -3.25 -1.52 19.27
CA ARG A 428 -4.07 -2.51 18.56
C ARG A 428 -3.64 -2.59 17.11
N VAL A 429 -3.85 -3.75 16.50
CA VAL A 429 -3.57 -3.98 15.08
C VAL A 429 -4.81 -4.47 14.38
N LEU A 430 -5.17 -3.87 13.25
CA LEU A 430 -6.24 -4.30 12.35
C LEU A 430 -5.61 -4.69 11.01
N SER A 431 -5.75 -5.95 10.63
CA SER A 431 -5.33 -6.47 9.34
C SER A 431 -6.54 -6.65 8.42
N LEU A 432 -6.48 -6.06 7.23
CA LEU A 432 -7.52 -6.06 6.21
C LEU A 432 -6.97 -6.74 4.96
N SER A 433 -7.58 -7.81 4.48
CA SER A 433 -7.07 -8.61 3.36
C SER A 433 -8.17 -8.96 2.37
N GLY A 434 -7.86 -8.90 1.07
CA GLY A 434 -8.73 -9.32 -0.02
C GLY A 434 -8.46 -10.77 -0.43
N TYR A 435 -9.52 -11.55 -0.70
CA TYR A 435 -9.38 -12.91 -1.19
C TYR A 435 -8.78 -12.99 -2.60
N TYR A 436 -8.99 -11.95 -3.42
CA TYR A 436 -8.61 -11.90 -4.83
C TYR A 436 -7.29 -11.14 -5.08
N ASP A 437 -6.53 -10.89 -4.03
CA ASP A 437 -5.23 -10.24 -4.07
C ASP A 437 -4.11 -11.25 -4.38
N LEU A 438 -3.42 -11.08 -5.50
CA LEU A 438 -2.22 -11.85 -5.86
C LEU A 438 -0.92 -11.04 -5.71
N SER A 439 -1.00 -9.77 -5.36
CA SER A 439 0.17 -8.96 -5.03
C SER A 439 0.68 -9.29 -3.62
N THR A 440 -0.24 -9.35 -2.65
CA THR A 440 0.03 -9.69 -1.25
C THR A 440 -1.02 -10.69 -0.75
N PRO A 441 -0.88 -11.98 -1.09
CA PRO A 441 -1.91 -12.98 -0.81
C PRO A 441 -2.20 -13.06 0.69
N PHE A 442 -3.47 -13.03 1.04
CA PHE A 442 -3.93 -12.95 2.44
C PHE A 442 -3.37 -14.07 3.34
N PHE A 443 -3.11 -15.24 2.77
CA PHE A 443 -2.62 -16.38 3.54
C PHE A 443 -1.15 -16.22 3.97
N ALA A 444 -0.35 -15.42 3.23
CA ALA A 444 0.97 -15.00 3.66
C ALA A 444 0.87 -14.07 4.90
N THR A 445 -0.10 -13.16 4.90
CA THR A 445 -0.37 -12.29 6.05
C THR A 445 -0.80 -13.11 7.28
N GLU A 446 -1.67 -14.11 7.11
CA GLU A 446 -2.07 -15.02 8.20
C GLU A 446 -0.85 -15.69 8.83
N PHE A 447 0.07 -16.18 8.00
CA PHE A 447 1.32 -16.77 8.48
C PHE A 447 2.16 -15.77 9.29
N ASP A 448 2.39 -14.57 8.77
CA ASP A 448 3.19 -13.54 9.45
C ASP A 448 2.61 -13.18 10.81
N LEU A 449 1.29 -12.94 10.86
CA LEU A 449 0.60 -12.55 12.09
C LEU A 449 0.58 -13.68 13.12
N ALA A 450 0.46 -14.94 12.69
CA ALA A 450 0.57 -16.10 13.57
C ALA A 450 1.97 -16.25 14.17
N HIS A 451 3.02 -15.79 13.48
CA HIS A 451 4.41 -15.88 13.89
C HIS A 451 4.96 -14.62 14.59
N LEU A 452 4.09 -13.70 15.03
CA LEU A 452 4.49 -12.59 15.92
C LEU A 452 4.86 -13.08 17.33
N TYR A 453 4.48 -14.31 17.68
CA TYR A 453 4.74 -14.94 18.99
C TYR A 453 4.33 -14.04 20.17
N LEU A 454 3.18 -13.39 20.04
CA LEU A 454 2.64 -12.50 21.06
C LEU A 454 2.21 -13.28 22.31
N PRO A 455 2.42 -12.71 23.51
CA PRO A 455 1.77 -13.20 24.73
C PRO A 455 0.25 -13.26 24.55
N SER A 456 -0.41 -14.21 25.20
CA SER A 456 -1.86 -14.43 25.07
C SER A 456 -2.69 -13.17 25.30
N ALA A 457 -2.29 -12.34 26.26
CA ALA A 457 -2.96 -11.07 26.58
C ALA A 457 -2.92 -10.04 25.42
N LEU A 458 -1.96 -10.15 24.50
CA LEU A 458 -1.83 -9.24 23.36
C LEU A 458 -2.49 -9.79 22.09
N ARG A 459 -2.77 -11.10 22.01
CA ARG A 459 -3.35 -11.71 20.80
C ARG A 459 -4.74 -11.16 20.49
N SER A 460 -5.54 -10.84 21.50
CA SER A 460 -6.87 -10.25 21.33
C SER A 460 -6.86 -8.82 20.75
N LYS A 461 -5.68 -8.17 20.74
CA LYS A 461 -5.48 -6.83 20.15
C LYS A 461 -5.13 -6.87 18.67
N LEU A 462 -4.91 -8.06 18.13
CA LEU A 462 -4.70 -8.33 16.72
C LEU A 462 -6.02 -8.83 16.11
N ILE A 463 -6.58 -8.03 15.20
CA ILE A 463 -7.88 -8.27 14.57
C ILE A 463 -7.63 -8.46 13.08
N SER A 464 -8.12 -9.57 12.50
CA SER A 464 -8.06 -9.81 11.06
C SER A 464 -9.45 -9.77 10.45
N ARG A 465 -9.56 -9.20 9.24
CA ARG A 465 -10.77 -9.14 8.44
C ARG A 465 -10.45 -9.51 6.99
N TYR A 466 -11.36 -10.22 6.36
CA TYR A 466 -11.23 -10.71 4.99
C TYR A 466 -12.44 -10.26 4.18
N TYR A 467 -12.19 -9.90 2.92
CA TYR A 467 -13.21 -9.33 2.05
C TYR A 467 -13.19 -10.01 0.68
N ALA A 468 -14.34 -10.05 0.03
CA ALA A 468 -14.48 -10.50 -1.35
C ALA A 468 -13.98 -9.43 -2.33
N SER A 469 -12.70 -9.03 -2.19
CA SER A 469 -12.04 -7.96 -2.94
C SER A 469 -10.58 -8.30 -3.24
N GLY A 470 -9.91 -7.47 -4.03
CA GLY A 470 -8.49 -7.57 -4.33
C GLY A 470 -7.60 -6.78 -3.39
N HIS A 471 -6.47 -6.27 -3.91
CA HIS A 471 -5.44 -5.53 -3.17
C HIS A 471 -5.95 -4.19 -2.64
N MET A 472 -6.65 -3.44 -3.48
CA MET A 472 -7.26 -2.15 -3.15
C MET A 472 -8.71 -2.41 -2.72
N LEU A 473 -8.93 -2.70 -1.44
CA LEU A 473 -10.23 -3.10 -0.88
C LEU A 473 -11.33 -2.04 -1.09
N TYR A 474 -10.98 -0.84 -1.43
CA TYR A 474 -11.87 0.30 -1.60
C TYR A 474 -12.39 0.49 -3.03
N LEU A 475 -11.98 -0.35 -3.99
CA LEU A 475 -12.44 -0.24 -5.39
C LEU A 475 -13.89 -0.71 -5.59
N ASP A 476 -14.34 -1.63 -4.77
CA ASP A 476 -15.70 -2.16 -4.78
C ASP A 476 -16.56 -1.40 -3.76
N GLY A 477 -17.73 -0.89 -4.18
CA GLY A 477 -18.56 -0.04 -3.31
C GLY A 477 -19.12 -0.74 -2.09
N GLU A 478 -19.49 -2.02 -2.20
CA GLU A 478 -19.99 -2.82 -1.08
C GLU A 478 -18.87 -3.11 -0.09
N THR A 479 -17.75 -3.61 -0.60
CA THR A 479 -16.54 -3.86 0.21
C THR A 479 -16.01 -2.58 0.85
N PHE A 480 -16.01 -1.45 0.13
CA PHE A 480 -15.60 -0.16 0.69
C PHE A 480 -16.43 0.22 1.93
N ASN A 481 -17.75 0.00 1.89
CA ASN A 481 -18.63 0.29 3.02
C ASN A 481 -18.31 -0.62 4.22
N GLU A 482 -18.03 -1.90 3.97
CA GLU A 482 -17.62 -2.84 5.03
C GLU A 482 -16.29 -2.48 5.65
N VAL A 483 -15.27 -2.22 4.83
CA VAL A 483 -13.94 -1.79 5.26
C VAL A 483 -14.02 -0.49 6.07
N THR A 484 -14.77 0.49 5.57
CA THR A 484 -14.96 1.78 6.25
C THR A 484 -15.61 1.61 7.62
N ARG A 485 -16.63 0.75 7.72
CA ARG A 485 -17.29 0.41 8.99
C ARG A 485 -16.29 -0.21 9.97
N ASP A 486 -15.49 -1.18 9.53
CA ASP A 486 -14.54 -1.88 10.39
C ASP A 486 -13.39 -0.97 10.84
N VAL A 487 -12.86 -0.12 9.95
CA VAL A 487 -11.85 0.90 10.30
C VAL A 487 -12.42 1.94 11.26
N ARG A 488 -13.64 2.44 11.01
CA ARG A 488 -14.31 3.38 11.89
C ARG A 488 -14.51 2.78 13.30
N ALA A 489 -14.97 1.54 13.38
CA ALA A 489 -15.13 0.83 14.64
C ALA A 489 -13.80 0.65 15.38
N PHE A 490 -12.72 0.32 14.64
CA PHE A 490 -11.39 0.16 15.20
C PHE A 490 -10.83 1.46 15.78
N ILE A 491 -10.96 2.58 15.08
CA ILE A 491 -10.47 3.90 15.56
C ILE A 491 -11.32 4.39 16.74
N SER A 492 -12.65 4.20 16.69
CA SER A 492 -13.58 4.69 17.70
C SER A 492 -13.59 3.86 19.00
N ALA A 493 -13.09 2.63 18.98
CA ALA A 493 -13.06 1.78 20.15
C ALA A 493 -12.10 2.34 21.20
N LYS A 494 -12.61 2.55 22.41
CA LYS A 494 -11.78 2.98 23.54
C LYS A 494 -10.74 1.89 23.86
N PRO A 495 -9.51 2.26 24.24
CA PRO A 495 -8.57 1.30 24.84
C PRO A 495 -9.24 0.68 26.09
N ASN A 496 -9.29 -0.65 26.13
CA ASN A 496 -9.69 -1.40 27.34
C ASN A 496 -8.58 -1.32 28.39
#